data_1288682edb1b5effea9756146aea7b21
#
_entry.id   1288682edb1b5effea9756146aea7b21
#
_cell.length_a   1.000
_cell.length_b   1.000
_cell.length_c   1.000
_cell.angle_alpha   90.00
_cell.angle_beta   90.00
_cell.angle_gamma   90.00
#
_symmetry.space_group_name_H-M   'P 1'
#
loop_
_entity.id
_entity.type
_entity.pdbx_description
1 polymer ?
#
loop_
_entity_poly.entity_id
_entity_poly.type
_entity_poly.pdbx_seq_one_letter_code
_entity_poly.pdbx_strand_id
1 'polypeptide(L)'
;MISKNKIKYIRSLELKKNRNKEGKFVAEGFKVVDDLLALQPADLIVATAEWLRGKHLAPLTEVIEVTDEELKKVSFLQHPQQVLAVFKQDAGCNKQDSNNSQEEAEEKNFGFSNINTSELNLALDGVQDPGNLGTIIRIADWFGITHIYCSQDTADVYNPKVVQATMGSIARVKVEYGNLLGLVESLPADVPVYGTLLDGDNIYQQQLENRGLIVMGNEGKGISPALAKKVNRRLLIPNFPEGRATADSL
;
A
#
# COMPACT_ATOMS: atom_id res chain seq x y z
N MET A 1 -21.81 8.79 23.32
CA MET A 1 -20.72 9.81 23.52
C MET A 1 -19.38 9.12 23.58
N ILE A 2 -18.43 9.50 22.72
CA ILE A 2 -17.09 8.91 22.70
C ILE A 2 -16.19 9.50 23.80
N SER A 3 -15.45 8.66 24.52
CA SER A 3 -14.59 9.09 25.62
C SER A 3 -13.32 9.81 25.10
N LYS A 4 -12.77 10.75 25.90
CA LYS A 4 -11.51 11.44 25.59
C LYS A 4 -10.33 10.46 25.36
N ASN A 5 -10.28 9.37 26.14
CA ASN A 5 -9.23 8.35 25.99
C ASN A 5 -9.32 7.63 24.65
N LYS A 6 -10.54 7.32 24.19
CA LYS A 6 -10.76 6.67 22.91
C LYS A 6 -10.39 7.60 21.75
N ILE A 7 -10.74 8.90 21.84
CA ILE A 7 -10.30 9.92 20.87
C ILE A 7 -8.76 9.96 20.80
N LYS A 8 -8.09 10.04 21.95
CA LYS A 8 -6.61 10.08 22.01
C LYS A 8 -5.99 8.82 21.42
N TYR A 9 -6.56 7.65 21.71
CA TYR A 9 -6.10 6.38 21.14
C TYR A 9 -6.19 6.38 19.61
N ILE A 10 -7.38 6.66 19.05
CA ILE A 10 -7.58 6.69 17.60
C ILE A 10 -6.65 7.68 16.93
N ARG A 11 -6.60 8.93 17.45
CA ARG A 11 -5.71 9.98 16.92
C ARG A 11 -4.21 9.61 17.01
N SER A 12 -3.81 8.81 17.99
CA SER A 12 -2.44 8.35 18.11
C SER A 12 -1.98 7.46 16.95
N LEU A 13 -2.91 6.75 16.29
CA LEU A 13 -2.65 5.88 15.15
C LEU A 13 -2.32 6.67 13.85
N GLU A 14 -2.37 7.99 13.86
CA GLU A 14 -1.79 8.84 12.82
C GLU A 14 -0.28 8.62 12.65
N LEU A 15 0.41 8.34 13.75
CA LEU A 15 1.86 8.15 13.78
C LEU A 15 2.25 6.70 13.49
N LYS A 16 3.18 6.49 12.54
CA LYS A 16 3.68 5.16 12.14
C LYS A 16 4.15 4.33 13.34
N LYS A 17 4.92 4.94 14.25
CA LYS A 17 5.42 4.24 15.45
C LYS A 17 4.32 3.64 16.32
N ASN A 18 3.17 4.33 16.42
CA ASN A 18 2.05 3.84 17.22
C ASN A 18 1.27 2.75 16.48
N ARG A 19 1.11 2.90 15.15
CA ARG A 19 0.54 1.83 14.32
C ARG A 19 1.34 0.54 14.44
N ASN A 20 2.66 0.64 14.32
CA ASN A 20 3.55 -0.53 14.44
C ASN A 20 3.49 -1.16 15.84
N LYS A 21 3.50 -0.32 16.90
CA LYS A 21 3.39 -0.80 18.29
C LYS A 21 2.07 -1.53 18.54
N GLU A 22 0.97 -0.99 18.06
CA GLU A 22 -0.37 -1.56 18.26
C GLU A 22 -0.72 -2.66 17.23
N GLY A 23 0.04 -2.76 16.12
CA GLY A 23 -0.29 -3.63 14.98
C GLY A 23 -1.61 -3.25 14.33
N LYS A 24 -1.98 -1.95 14.31
CA LYS A 24 -3.30 -1.47 13.88
C LYS A 24 -3.22 -0.23 13.02
N PHE A 25 -4.26 -0.02 12.22
CA PHE A 25 -4.41 1.17 11.39
C PHE A 25 -5.85 1.65 11.36
N VAL A 26 -6.05 2.87 10.88
CA VAL A 26 -7.36 3.52 10.77
C VAL A 26 -7.79 3.57 9.32
N ALA A 27 -9.03 3.19 9.06
CA ALA A 27 -9.72 3.39 7.79
C ALA A 27 -10.95 4.27 8.02
N GLU A 28 -11.23 5.18 7.09
CA GLU A 28 -12.35 6.11 7.17
C GLU A 28 -13.17 6.11 5.88
N GLY A 29 -14.47 6.39 6.03
CA GLY A 29 -15.43 6.44 4.95
C GLY A 29 -16.03 5.07 4.64
N PHE A 30 -17.33 5.09 4.29
CA PHE A 30 -18.14 3.88 4.12
C PHE A 30 -17.53 2.90 3.12
N LYS A 31 -17.00 3.38 1.98
CA LYS A 31 -16.45 2.50 0.94
C LYS A 31 -15.23 1.74 1.43
N VAL A 32 -14.25 2.43 2.02
CA VAL A 32 -13.01 1.79 2.49
C VAL A 32 -13.29 0.83 3.64
N VAL A 33 -14.14 1.25 4.57
CA VAL A 33 -14.51 0.44 5.74
C VAL A 33 -15.31 -0.79 5.34
N ASP A 34 -16.29 -0.65 4.44
CA ASP A 34 -17.12 -1.78 3.99
C ASP A 34 -16.28 -2.81 3.20
N ASP A 35 -15.37 -2.36 2.33
CA ASP A 35 -14.46 -3.24 1.59
C ASP A 35 -13.54 -4.04 2.54
N LEU A 36 -13.00 -3.39 3.58
CA LEU A 36 -12.17 -4.06 4.58
C LEU A 36 -12.98 -5.02 5.47
N LEU A 37 -14.19 -4.63 5.89
CA LEU A 37 -15.08 -5.49 6.70
C LEU A 37 -15.51 -6.77 5.97
N ALA A 38 -15.53 -6.75 4.64
CA ALA A 38 -15.79 -7.96 3.84
C ALA A 38 -14.67 -9.00 3.95
N LEU A 39 -13.45 -8.62 4.36
CA LEU A 39 -12.28 -9.50 4.44
C LEU A 39 -11.82 -9.79 5.87
N GLN A 40 -11.95 -8.82 6.78
CA GLN A 40 -11.52 -8.98 8.17
C GLN A 40 -12.40 -8.18 9.13
N PRO A 41 -12.58 -8.66 10.38
CA PRO A 41 -13.30 -7.89 11.39
C PRO A 41 -12.50 -6.65 11.82
N ALA A 42 -13.20 -5.57 12.12
CA ALA A 42 -12.60 -4.43 12.80
C ALA A 42 -12.50 -4.67 14.30
N ASP A 43 -11.46 -4.15 14.94
CA ASP A 43 -11.35 -4.14 16.40
C ASP A 43 -12.28 -3.08 17.02
N LEU A 44 -12.41 -1.94 16.34
CA LEU A 44 -13.24 -0.82 16.79
C LEU A 44 -13.91 -0.15 15.58
N ILE A 45 -15.18 0.16 15.73
CA ILE A 45 -15.95 0.98 14.79
C ILE A 45 -16.52 2.18 15.53
N VAL A 46 -16.32 3.37 14.98
CA VAL A 46 -16.95 4.63 15.42
C VAL A 46 -17.78 5.14 14.27
N ALA A 47 -19.09 5.14 14.41
CA ALA A 47 -19.98 5.45 13.29
C ALA A 47 -21.26 6.15 13.72
N THR A 48 -21.90 6.81 12.76
CA THR A 48 -23.23 7.39 12.96
C THR A 48 -24.32 6.32 12.95
N ALA A 49 -25.46 6.61 13.58
CA ALA A 49 -26.63 5.72 13.57
C ALA A 49 -27.10 5.39 12.15
N GLU A 50 -26.91 6.32 11.20
CA GLU A 50 -27.25 6.13 9.80
C GLU A 50 -26.45 4.99 9.16
N TRP A 51 -25.11 4.99 9.34
CA TRP A 51 -24.25 3.94 8.78
C TRP A 51 -24.47 2.60 9.49
N LEU A 52 -24.72 2.60 10.80
CA LEU A 52 -24.95 1.36 11.58
C LEU A 52 -26.26 0.65 11.22
N ARG A 53 -27.22 1.34 10.62
CA ARG A 53 -28.54 0.78 10.30
C ARG A 53 -28.42 -0.40 9.34
N GLY A 54 -28.85 -1.57 9.79
CA GLY A 54 -28.84 -2.81 9.00
C GLY A 54 -27.46 -3.46 8.82
N LYS A 55 -26.42 -3.00 9.52
CA LYS A 55 -25.10 -3.62 9.48
C LYS A 55 -25.05 -4.83 10.42
N HIS A 56 -24.52 -5.94 9.92
CA HIS A 56 -24.19 -7.13 10.71
C HIS A 56 -22.67 -7.13 10.96
N LEU A 57 -22.27 -6.78 12.18
CA LEU A 57 -20.87 -6.67 12.57
C LEU A 57 -20.44 -7.90 13.36
N ALA A 58 -19.14 -8.22 13.33
CA ALA A 58 -18.59 -9.36 14.06
C ALA A 58 -18.80 -9.18 15.59
N PRO A 59 -19.11 -10.25 16.36
CA PRO A 59 -19.45 -10.16 17.77
C PRO A 59 -18.36 -9.54 18.66
N LEU A 60 -17.08 -9.63 18.25
CA LEU A 60 -15.94 -9.09 19.00
C LEU A 60 -15.58 -7.65 18.61
N THR A 61 -16.25 -7.06 17.64
CA THR A 61 -16.03 -5.67 17.25
C THR A 61 -16.62 -4.72 18.27
N GLU A 62 -15.79 -3.86 18.85
CA GLU A 62 -16.28 -2.76 19.69
C GLU A 62 -16.95 -1.70 18.81
N VAL A 63 -18.21 -1.34 19.11
CA VAL A 63 -18.97 -0.35 18.34
C VAL A 63 -19.31 0.84 19.20
N ILE A 64 -18.98 2.03 18.72
CA ILE A 64 -19.32 3.31 19.38
C ILE A 64 -20.19 4.12 18.42
N GLU A 65 -21.47 4.26 18.72
CA GLU A 65 -22.36 5.17 18.02
C GLU A 65 -22.08 6.61 18.44
N VAL A 66 -21.95 7.50 17.45
CA VAL A 66 -21.58 8.91 17.62
C VAL A 66 -22.42 9.82 16.74
N THR A 67 -22.47 11.12 17.10
CA THR A 67 -22.96 12.18 16.21
C THR A 67 -21.89 12.59 15.20
N ASP A 68 -22.27 13.34 14.15
CA ASP A 68 -21.32 13.87 13.16
C ASP A 68 -20.28 14.79 13.81
N GLU A 69 -20.67 15.57 14.85
CA GLU A 69 -19.74 16.44 15.58
C GLU A 69 -18.75 15.64 16.42
N GLU A 70 -19.16 14.50 16.97
CA GLU A 70 -18.27 13.59 17.68
C GLU A 70 -17.33 12.86 16.72
N LEU A 71 -17.83 12.43 15.55
CA LEU A 71 -17.03 11.80 14.51
C LEU A 71 -15.92 12.74 14.01
N LYS A 72 -16.23 14.04 13.82
CA LYS A 72 -15.23 15.07 13.46
C LYS A 72 -14.06 15.17 14.44
N LYS A 73 -14.26 14.85 15.73
CA LYS A 73 -13.16 14.91 16.73
C LYS A 73 -12.14 13.79 16.58
N VAL A 74 -12.53 12.67 16.01
CA VAL A 74 -11.65 11.49 15.84
C VAL A 74 -11.11 11.35 14.43
N SER A 75 -11.80 11.88 13.45
CA SER A 75 -11.49 11.77 12.03
C SER A 75 -10.19 12.50 11.66
N PHE A 76 -9.45 11.94 10.70
CA PHE A 76 -8.31 12.57 10.02
C PHE A 76 -8.74 13.36 8.77
N LEU A 77 -10.00 13.23 8.36
CA LEU A 77 -10.57 13.89 7.20
C LEU A 77 -11.15 15.26 7.55
N GLN A 78 -11.06 16.21 6.64
CA GLN A 78 -11.74 17.51 6.77
C GLN A 78 -13.26 17.35 6.74
N HIS A 79 -13.75 16.40 5.95
CA HIS A 79 -15.17 16.08 5.80
C HIS A 79 -15.37 14.58 6.09
N PRO A 80 -15.57 14.19 7.37
CA PRO A 80 -15.80 12.80 7.77
C PRO A 80 -17.01 12.20 7.08
N GLN A 81 -16.94 10.92 6.76
CA GLN A 81 -18.02 10.20 6.07
C GLN A 81 -18.56 9.07 6.96
N GLN A 82 -19.46 9.40 7.85
CA GLN A 82 -20.32 8.50 8.64
C GLN A 82 -19.61 7.41 9.47
N VAL A 83 -18.42 6.94 9.11
CA VAL A 83 -17.72 5.83 9.77
C VAL A 83 -16.21 5.98 9.75
N LEU A 84 -15.59 5.60 10.87
CA LEU A 84 -14.17 5.35 11.05
C LEU A 84 -14.01 4.00 11.74
N ALA A 85 -13.07 3.18 11.30
CA ALA A 85 -12.80 1.89 11.90
C ALA A 85 -11.29 1.64 12.11
N VAL A 86 -10.97 0.84 13.12
CA VAL A 86 -9.61 0.39 13.43
C VAL A 86 -9.51 -1.08 13.09
N PHE A 87 -8.56 -1.40 12.20
CA PHE A 87 -8.27 -2.75 11.73
C PHE A 87 -6.88 -3.20 12.18
N LYS A 88 -6.65 -4.50 12.20
CA LYS A 88 -5.31 -5.06 12.37
C LYS A 88 -4.52 -4.92 11.09
N GLN A 89 -3.20 -4.67 11.23
CA GLN A 89 -2.28 -4.72 10.12
C GLN A 89 -1.95 -6.16 9.75
N ASP A 90 -1.70 -6.44 8.47
CA ASP A 90 -1.20 -7.74 8.05
C ASP A 90 0.22 -7.98 8.58
N ALA A 91 0.48 -9.18 9.07
CA ALA A 91 1.77 -9.55 9.67
C ALA A 91 2.97 -9.42 8.69
N GLY A 92 2.73 -9.44 7.38
CA GLY A 92 3.74 -9.28 6.33
C GLY A 92 4.22 -7.85 6.11
N CYS A 93 3.44 -6.84 6.53
CA CYS A 93 3.77 -5.42 6.29
C CYS A 93 4.72 -4.80 7.31
N ASN A 94 4.99 -5.44 8.44
CA ASN A 94 5.64 -4.83 9.63
C ASN A 94 6.96 -5.48 10.08
N LYS A 95 7.73 -6.11 9.20
CA LYS A 95 9.06 -6.62 9.61
C LYS A 95 10.12 -5.51 9.56
N GLN A 96 10.02 -4.51 10.44
CA GLN A 96 11.03 -3.45 10.57
C GLN A 96 11.67 -3.25 11.94
N ASP A 97 11.29 -3.95 12.99
CA ASP A 97 11.91 -3.79 14.33
C ASP A 97 12.17 -5.14 14.99
N SER A 98 13.13 -5.90 14.46
CA SER A 98 13.79 -6.98 15.23
C SER A 98 15.29 -6.95 15.02
N ASN A 99 15.95 -5.96 15.64
CA ASN A 99 17.27 -6.18 16.20
C ASN A 99 17.07 -7.10 17.41
N ASN A 100 17.08 -8.39 17.21
CA ASN A 100 17.57 -9.43 18.13
C ASN A 100 17.05 -10.81 17.69
N SER A 101 17.91 -11.53 17.04
CA SER A 101 18.20 -12.94 17.29
C SER A 101 18.96 -13.47 16.08
N GLN A 102 20.24 -13.62 16.28
CA GLN A 102 21.08 -14.51 15.50
C GLN A 102 20.55 -15.93 15.69
N GLU A 103 20.69 -16.70 14.60
CA GLU A 103 20.52 -18.15 14.51
C GLU A 103 19.10 -18.61 14.13
N GLU A 104 18.89 -18.88 12.85
CA GLU A 104 18.59 -20.17 12.25
C GLU A 104 18.04 -20.00 10.81
N ALA A 105 18.64 -20.80 9.91
CA ALA A 105 18.20 -21.10 8.54
C ALA A 105 18.35 -19.99 7.47
N GLU A 106 19.32 -20.21 6.60
CA GLU A 106 19.56 -19.59 5.30
C GLU A 106 18.41 -19.85 4.31
N GLU A 107 17.23 -19.33 4.55
CA GLU A 107 16.32 -18.99 3.48
C GLU A 107 16.54 -17.51 3.15
N LYS A 108 16.88 -17.22 1.89
CA LYS A 108 17.05 -15.87 1.34
C LYS A 108 15.73 -15.10 1.40
N ASN A 109 15.25 -14.82 2.61
CA ASN A 109 14.02 -14.08 2.84
C ASN A 109 14.34 -12.58 2.85
N PHE A 110 14.30 -11.95 1.67
CA PHE A 110 14.53 -10.51 1.50
C PHE A 110 13.47 -9.63 2.18
N GLY A 111 12.66 -10.18 3.08
CA GLY A 111 11.57 -9.50 3.75
C GLY A 111 10.22 -9.61 3.01
N PHE A 112 10.18 -10.37 1.92
CA PHE A 112 8.98 -10.59 1.11
C PHE A 112 8.51 -12.04 1.21
N SER A 113 7.20 -12.26 0.98
CA SER A 113 6.69 -13.59 0.64
C SER A 113 7.19 -14.02 -0.74
N ASN A 114 7.06 -15.32 -1.05
CA ASN A 114 7.44 -15.83 -2.36
C ASN A 114 6.66 -15.11 -3.47
N ILE A 115 7.41 -14.56 -4.44
CA ILE A 115 6.82 -13.93 -5.62
C ILE A 115 6.25 -14.98 -6.57
N ASN A 116 5.02 -14.78 -7.04
CA ASN A 116 4.45 -15.59 -8.11
C ASN A 116 4.91 -15.06 -9.47
N THR A 117 5.93 -15.68 -10.04
CA THR A 117 6.52 -15.27 -11.33
C THR A 117 5.65 -15.58 -12.55
N SER A 118 4.55 -16.32 -12.39
CA SER A 118 3.58 -16.59 -13.46
C SER A 118 2.53 -15.48 -13.62
N GLU A 119 2.50 -14.52 -12.69
CA GLU A 119 1.62 -13.37 -12.69
C GLU A 119 2.39 -12.07 -12.85
N LEU A 120 1.66 -10.99 -13.16
CA LEU A 120 2.23 -9.65 -13.19
C LEU A 120 2.22 -9.05 -11.78
N ASN A 121 3.39 -8.55 -11.36
CA ASN A 121 3.62 -7.95 -10.05
C ASN A 121 4.18 -6.53 -10.21
N LEU A 122 4.06 -5.70 -9.17
CA LEU A 122 4.70 -4.38 -9.12
C LEU A 122 5.80 -4.33 -8.08
N ALA A 123 6.87 -3.58 -8.36
CA ALA A 123 7.89 -3.17 -7.42
C ALA A 123 8.00 -1.64 -7.39
N LEU A 124 7.96 -1.05 -6.20
CA LEU A 124 8.00 0.39 -6.00
C LEU A 124 9.29 0.77 -5.26
N ASP A 125 10.18 1.45 -5.97
CA ASP A 125 11.51 1.85 -5.49
C ASP A 125 11.48 3.32 -5.04
N GLY A 126 11.12 3.54 -3.76
CA GLY A 126 11.15 4.86 -3.15
C GLY A 126 9.98 5.78 -3.53
N VAL A 127 8.80 5.25 -3.84
CA VAL A 127 7.58 6.07 -4.03
C VAL A 127 7.19 6.68 -2.69
N GLN A 128 7.46 7.98 -2.50
CA GLN A 128 7.35 8.64 -1.19
C GLN A 128 6.04 9.39 -0.98
N ASP A 129 5.36 9.82 -2.04
CA ASP A 129 4.08 10.52 -1.92
C ASP A 129 2.95 9.54 -1.55
N PRO A 130 2.22 9.80 -0.44
CA PRO A 130 1.11 8.93 -0.02
C PRO A 130 -0.04 8.84 -1.02
N GLY A 131 -0.29 9.93 -1.77
CA GLY A 131 -1.34 9.97 -2.81
C GLY A 131 -0.97 9.09 -4.00
N ASN A 132 0.31 9.14 -4.42
CA ASN A 132 0.84 8.31 -5.50
C ASN A 132 0.78 6.84 -5.13
N LEU A 133 1.26 6.46 -3.94
CA LEU A 133 1.17 5.06 -3.49
C LEU A 133 -0.29 4.57 -3.48
N GLY A 134 -1.22 5.33 -2.92
CA GLY A 134 -2.64 4.95 -2.90
C GLY A 134 -3.24 4.84 -4.29
N THR A 135 -2.84 5.71 -5.22
CA THR A 135 -3.27 5.66 -6.63
C THR A 135 -2.70 4.44 -7.34
N ILE A 136 -1.43 4.11 -7.13
CA ILE A 136 -0.81 2.90 -7.70
C ILE A 136 -1.50 1.63 -7.19
N ILE A 137 -1.84 1.57 -5.90
CA ILE A 137 -2.61 0.44 -5.33
C ILE A 137 -3.98 0.30 -6.02
N ARG A 138 -4.68 1.41 -6.32
CA ARG A 138 -5.94 1.36 -7.07
C ARG A 138 -5.76 0.89 -8.51
N ILE A 139 -4.70 1.33 -9.17
CA ILE A 139 -4.37 0.90 -10.54
C ILE A 139 -4.05 -0.60 -10.53
N ALA A 140 -3.27 -1.07 -9.57
CA ALA A 140 -2.97 -2.49 -9.40
C ALA A 140 -4.25 -3.33 -9.25
N ASP A 141 -5.16 -2.94 -8.35
CA ASP A 141 -6.46 -3.59 -8.17
C ASP A 141 -7.28 -3.62 -9.47
N TRP A 142 -7.32 -2.48 -10.19
CA TRP A 142 -8.07 -2.38 -11.45
C TRP A 142 -7.57 -3.33 -12.52
N PHE A 143 -6.26 -3.55 -12.60
CA PHE A 143 -5.64 -4.45 -13.57
C PHE A 143 -5.41 -5.88 -13.06
N GLY A 144 -5.94 -6.22 -11.87
CA GLY A 144 -5.83 -7.56 -11.29
C GLY A 144 -4.43 -7.90 -10.77
N ILE A 145 -3.59 -6.91 -10.51
CA ILE A 145 -2.28 -7.10 -9.86
C ILE A 145 -2.51 -7.16 -8.35
N THR A 146 -2.26 -8.31 -7.76
CA THR A 146 -2.59 -8.59 -6.35
C THR A 146 -1.44 -8.32 -5.39
N HIS A 147 -0.20 -8.14 -5.90
CA HIS A 147 0.98 -7.95 -5.06
C HIS A 147 1.82 -6.76 -5.50
N ILE A 148 2.23 -5.95 -4.52
CA ILE A 148 3.15 -4.82 -4.67
C ILE A 148 4.29 -5.00 -3.67
N TYR A 149 5.52 -5.00 -4.17
CA TYR A 149 6.75 -5.08 -3.39
C TYR A 149 7.37 -3.69 -3.28
N CYS A 150 7.57 -3.18 -2.08
CA CYS A 150 8.07 -1.83 -1.83
C CYS A 150 9.46 -1.85 -1.21
N SER A 151 10.30 -0.90 -1.61
CA SER A 151 11.52 -0.59 -0.86
C SER A 151 11.16 0.01 0.50
N GLN A 152 12.11 -0.01 1.44
CA GLN A 152 11.92 0.43 2.82
C GLN A 152 11.59 1.92 2.95
N ASP A 153 12.02 2.73 2.00
CA ASP A 153 11.81 4.18 1.93
C ASP A 153 10.53 4.57 1.17
N THR A 154 9.79 3.60 0.62
CA THR A 154 8.45 3.83 0.09
C THR A 154 7.47 4.24 1.21
N ALA A 155 6.50 5.08 0.89
CA ALA A 155 5.47 5.53 1.83
C ALA A 155 4.78 4.35 2.53
N ASP A 156 4.40 4.54 3.79
CA ASP A 156 3.73 3.51 4.58
C ASP A 156 2.28 3.30 4.11
N VAL A 157 1.96 2.09 3.67
CA VAL A 157 0.62 1.72 3.17
C VAL A 157 -0.49 1.99 4.18
N TYR A 158 -0.19 1.89 5.48
CA TYR A 158 -1.16 2.15 6.56
C TYR A 158 -1.20 3.62 7.01
N ASN A 159 -0.46 4.52 6.35
CA ASN A 159 -0.65 5.94 6.56
C ASN A 159 -2.09 6.31 6.21
N PRO A 160 -2.83 7.06 7.08
CA PRO A 160 -4.24 7.42 6.83
C PRO A 160 -4.49 8.07 5.45
N LYS A 161 -3.53 8.84 4.94
CA LYS A 161 -3.63 9.43 3.59
C LYS A 161 -3.53 8.38 2.49
N VAL A 162 -2.65 7.37 2.64
CA VAL A 162 -2.55 6.26 1.68
C VAL A 162 -3.83 5.44 1.73
N VAL A 163 -4.26 5.01 2.92
CA VAL A 163 -5.49 4.22 3.10
C VAL A 163 -6.68 4.90 2.42
N GLN A 164 -6.83 6.22 2.63
CA GLN A 164 -7.89 6.99 1.99
C GLN A 164 -7.75 7.03 0.46
N ALA A 165 -6.53 7.23 -0.05
CA ALA A 165 -6.27 7.32 -1.49
C ALA A 165 -6.49 6.00 -2.21
N THR A 166 -6.41 4.85 -1.52
CA THR A 166 -6.69 3.52 -2.12
C THR A 166 -8.17 3.33 -2.48
N MET A 167 -9.08 4.11 -1.90
CA MET A 167 -10.54 3.97 -2.12
C MET A 167 -11.08 2.54 -1.91
N GLY A 168 -10.46 1.78 -0.98
CA GLY A 168 -10.83 0.41 -0.65
C GLY A 168 -9.94 -0.67 -1.30
N SER A 169 -9.12 -0.34 -2.30
CA SER A 169 -8.25 -1.31 -2.98
C SER A 169 -7.20 -1.93 -2.05
N ILE A 170 -6.85 -1.28 -0.94
CA ILE A 170 -5.99 -1.84 0.12
C ILE A 170 -6.51 -3.18 0.67
N ALA A 171 -7.81 -3.45 0.53
CA ALA A 171 -8.42 -4.70 0.95
C ALA A 171 -8.08 -5.89 0.02
N ARG A 172 -7.66 -5.63 -1.23
CA ARG A 172 -7.46 -6.65 -2.28
C ARG A 172 -6.03 -6.76 -2.78
N VAL A 173 -5.22 -5.71 -2.58
CA VAL A 173 -3.82 -5.66 -3.04
C VAL A 173 -2.91 -5.77 -1.83
N LYS A 174 -2.08 -6.80 -1.80
CA LYS A 174 -1.08 -7.01 -0.75
C LYS A 174 0.14 -6.14 -1.03
N VAL A 175 0.55 -5.36 -0.01
CA VAL A 175 1.73 -4.51 -0.09
C VAL A 175 2.76 -4.99 0.93
N GLU A 176 3.95 -5.33 0.47
CA GLU A 176 5.04 -5.83 1.30
C GLU A 176 6.27 -4.93 1.18
N TYR A 177 7.08 -4.86 2.26
CA TYR A 177 8.29 -4.03 2.32
C TYR A 177 9.53 -4.88 2.54
N GLY A 178 10.58 -4.64 1.74
CA GLY A 178 11.81 -5.42 1.84
C GLY A 178 12.94 -4.90 0.97
N ASN A 179 13.92 -5.79 0.72
CA ASN A 179 15.06 -5.53 -0.15
C ASN A 179 14.72 -5.88 -1.61
N LEU A 180 14.31 -4.88 -2.41
CA LEU A 180 13.97 -5.05 -3.81
C LEU A 180 15.13 -5.56 -4.66
N LEU A 181 16.36 -5.14 -4.38
CA LEU A 181 17.53 -5.62 -5.13
C LEU A 181 17.70 -7.12 -4.94
N GLY A 182 17.64 -7.59 -3.70
CA GLY A 182 17.70 -9.01 -3.39
C GLY A 182 16.55 -9.80 -4.02
N LEU A 183 15.32 -9.26 -4.02
CA LEU A 183 14.17 -9.86 -4.69
C LEU A 183 14.46 -10.06 -6.18
N VAL A 184 14.88 -9.00 -6.88
CA VAL A 184 15.15 -9.06 -8.33
C VAL A 184 16.31 -10.03 -8.65
N GLU A 185 17.35 -10.05 -7.82
CA GLU A 185 18.49 -10.98 -8.00
C GLU A 185 18.11 -12.44 -7.75
N SER A 186 17.05 -12.70 -7.02
CA SER A 186 16.53 -14.06 -6.77
C SER A 186 15.64 -14.60 -7.88
N LEU A 187 15.17 -13.74 -8.80
CA LEU A 187 14.28 -14.17 -9.88
C LEU A 187 15.00 -15.05 -10.90
N PRO A 188 14.32 -16.07 -11.45
CA PRO A 188 14.82 -16.82 -12.59
C PRO A 188 15.14 -15.90 -13.78
N ALA A 189 16.17 -16.25 -14.56
CA ALA A 189 16.66 -15.42 -15.67
C ALA A 189 15.63 -15.20 -16.80
N ASP A 190 14.66 -16.10 -16.93
CA ASP A 190 13.57 -16.01 -17.91
C ASP A 190 12.39 -15.13 -17.47
N VAL A 191 12.37 -14.66 -16.21
CA VAL A 191 11.33 -13.77 -15.69
C VAL A 191 11.58 -12.35 -16.19
N PRO A 192 10.60 -11.73 -16.88
CA PRO A 192 10.72 -10.34 -17.29
C PRO A 192 10.72 -9.40 -16.07
N VAL A 193 11.74 -8.53 -16.02
CA VAL A 193 11.82 -7.42 -15.07
C VAL A 193 11.79 -6.13 -15.88
N TYR A 194 10.61 -5.53 -15.94
CA TYR A 194 10.36 -4.29 -16.67
C TYR A 194 10.70 -3.09 -15.80
N GLY A 195 11.56 -2.19 -16.26
CA GLY A 195 11.84 -0.91 -15.59
C GLY A 195 11.34 0.26 -16.39
N THR A 196 10.59 1.17 -15.78
CA THR A 196 10.17 2.42 -16.40
C THR A 196 11.33 3.43 -16.35
N LEU A 197 11.97 3.69 -17.48
CA LEU A 197 13.21 4.45 -17.58
C LEU A 197 13.16 5.39 -18.80
N LEU A 198 13.78 6.58 -18.66
CA LEU A 198 13.80 7.58 -19.73
C LEU A 198 14.63 7.16 -20.95
N ASP A 199 15.57 6.25 -20.77
CA ASP A 199 16.43 5.68 -21.82
C ASP A 199 15.98 4.28 -22.27
N GLY A 200 14.72 3.94 -22.02
CA GLY A 200 14.11 2.68 -22.43
C GLY A 200 13.53 2.70 -23.85
N ASP A 201 13.06 1.55 -24.30
CA ASP A 201 12.36 1.39 -25.56
C ASP A 201 10.89 1.81 -25.43
N ASN A 202 10.33 2.41 -26.46
CA ASN A 202 8.93 2.86 -26.47
C ASN A 202 7.99 1.70 -26.18
N ILE A 203 7.24 1.77 -25.04
CA ILE A 203 6.35 0.72 -24.56
C ILE A 203 5.30 0.29 -25.59
N TYR A 204 4.83 1.22 -26.44
CA TYR A 204 3.80 0.93 -27.45
C TYR A 204 4.33 0.12 -28.66
N GLN A 205 5.65 -0.07 -28.74
CA GLN A 205 6.32 -0.84 -29.78
C GLN A 205 6.87 -2.18 -29.28
N GLN A 206 6.68 -2.48 -27.96
CA GLN A 206 7.20 -3.69 -27.34
C GLN A 206 6.12 -4.78 -27.25
N GLN A 207 6.54 -6.04 -27.39
CA GLN A 207 5.71 -7.18 -27.00
C GLN A 207 5.96 -7.48 -25.53
N LEU A 208 4.94 -7.21 -24.71
CA LEU A 208 4.98 -7.42 -23.27
C LEU A 208 4.32 -8.74 -22.92
N GLU A 209 4.86 -9.43 -21.91
CA GLU A 209 4.26 -10.62 -21.35
C GLU A 209 3.29 -10.21 -20.22
N ASN A 210 2.30 -11.07 -19.96
CA ASN A 210 1.34 -10.87 -18.86
C ASN A 210 1.83 -11.41 -17.52
N ARG A 211 3.16 -11.57 -17.37
CA ARG A 211 3.84 -12.05 -16.16
C ARG A 211 5.11 -11.23 -15.90
N GLY A 212 5.66 -11.38 -14.69
CA GLY A 212 6.92 -10.77 -14.31
C GLY A 212 6.77 -9.62 -13.32
N LEU A 213 7.75 -8.73 -13.29
CA LEU A 213 7.82 -7.64 -12.31
C LEU A 213 7.98 -6.29 -13.02
N ILE A 214 7.04 -5.37 -12.82
CA ILE A 214 7.17 -3.98 -13.26
C ILE A 214 7.79 -3.17 -12.13
N VAL A 215 8.92 -2.54 -12.38
CA VAL A 215 9.63 -1.68 -11.43
C VAL A 215 9.34 -0.23 -11.77
N MET A 216 8.82 0.51 -10.80
CA MET A 216 8.58 1.94 -10.86
C MET A 216 9.45 2.64 -9.80
N GLY A 217 10.05 3.75 -10.17
CA GLY A 217 10.96 4.49 -9.30
C GLY A 217 10.32 5.64 -8.54
N ASN A 218 11.15 6.35 -7.80
CA ASN A 218 10.80 7.59 -7.12
C ASN A 218 10.44 8.69 -8.14
N GLU A 219 9.52 9.58 -7.77
CA GLU A 219 8.99 10.64 -8.62
C GLU A 219 10.07 11.60 -9.17
N GLY A 220 11.08 11.92 -8.36
CA GLY A 220 12.15 12.86 -8.74
C GLY A 220 13.49 12.18 -9.07
N LYS A 221 13.73 10.95 -8.60
CA LYS A 221 15.01 10.26 -8.74
C LYS A 221 14.96 9.06 -9.69
N GLY A 222 13.76 8.61 -10.05
CA GLY A 222 13.57 7.39 -10.84
C GLY A 222 13.93 6.12 -10.05
N ILE A 223 14.19 5.05 -10.77
CA ILE A 223 14.66 3.77 -10.23
C ILE A 223 16.11 3.91 -9.76
N SER A 224 16.43 3.38 -8.58
CA SER A 224 17.79 3.42 -8.05
C SER A 224 18.80 2.77 -9.01
N PRO A 225 20.05 3.30 -9.11
CA PRO A 225 21.04 2.80 -10.07
C PRO A 225 21.38 1.32 -9.91
N ALA A 226 21.32 0.79 -8.68
CA ALA A 226 21.56 -0.62 -8.40
C ALA A 226 20.46 -1.50 -9.01
N LEU A 227 19.21 -1.11 -8.82
CA LEU A 227 18.04 -1.84 -9.32
C LEU A 227 17.91 -1.68 -10.86
N ALA A 228 18.16 -0.48 -11.40
CA ALA A 228 18.13 -0.21 -12.84
C ALA A 228 19.10 -1.08 -13.65
N LYS A 229 20.24 -1.50 -13.06
CA LYS A 229 21.20 -2.44 -13.69
C LYS A 229 20.67 -3.88 -13.76
N LYS A 230 19.68 -4.23 -12.96
CA LYS A 230 19.09 -5.58 -12.92
C LYS A 230 17.82 -5.71 -13.75
N VAL A 231 17.27 -4.59 -14.21
CA VAL A 231 16.15 -4.56 -15.17
C VAL A 231 16.63 -5.20 -16.49
N ASN A 232 15.87 -6.18 -16.98
CA ASN A 232 16.18 -6.86 -18.25
C ASN A 232 15.28 -6.42 -19.42
N ARG A 233 14.26 -5.61 -19.15
CA ARG A 233 13.35 -4.98 -20.13
C ARG A 233 13.18 -3.50 -19.76
N ARG A 234 13.89 -2.61 -20.47
CA ARG A 234 13.85 -1.16 -20.22
C ARG A 234 12.73 -0.56 -21.05
N LEU A 235 11.76 0.09 -20.42
CA LEU A 235 10.57 0.64 -21.08
C LEU A 235 10.53 2.15 -20.92
N LEU A 236 10.22 2.85 -22.00
CA LEU A 236 9.91 4.28 -22.01
C LEU A 236 8.41 4.47 -22.25
N ILE A 237 7.75 5.23 -21.39
CA ILE A 237 6.43 5.80 -21.67
C ILE A 237 6.66 7.16 -22.32
N PRO A 238 6.49 7.28 -23.66
CA PRO A 238 6.80 8.52 -24.35
C PRO A 238 5.81 9.62 -23.98
N ASN A 239 6.28 10.86 -23.86
CA ASN A 239 5.43 12.03 -23.73
C ASN A 239 4.81 12.42 -25.10
N PHE A 240 3.72 13.20 -25.07
CA PHE A 240 3.08 13.70 -26.28
C PHE A 240 2.88 15.23 -26.20
N PRO A 241 3.22 15.99 -27.27
CA PRO A 241 4.00 15.57 -28.42
C PRO A 241 5.44 15.27 -28.05
N GLU A 242 6.07 14.37 -28.81
CA GLU A 242 7.46 13.94 -28.56
C GLU A 242 8.42 15.14 -28.50
N GLY A 243 9.34 15.15 -27.53
CA GLY A 243 10.30 16.22 -27.30
C GLY A 243 9.77 17.46 -26.57
N ARG A 244 8.50 17.48 -26.16
CA ARG A 244 7.96 18.55 -25.31
C ARG A 244 8.50 18.41 -23.87
N ALA A 245 8.92 19.53 -23.26
CA ALA A 245 9.20 19.58 -21.84
C ALA A 245 7.91 19.30 -21.06
N THR A 246 7.91 18.25 -20.23
CA THR A 246 6.80 17.85 -19.37
C THR A 246 7.28 17.75 -17.93
N ALA A 247 6.34 17.72 -16.98
CA ALA A 247 6.66 17.27 -15.64
C ALA A 247 7.21 15.82 -15.72
N ASP A 248 8.14 15.49 -14.83
CA ASP A 248 8.74 14.15 -14.79
C ASP A 248 7.64 13.09 -14.69
N SER A 249 7.71 12.09 -15.57
CA SER A 249 6.83 10.94 -15.51
C SER A 249 7.32 9.97 -14.43
N LEU A 250 6.39 9.45 -13.69
CA LEU A 250 6.63 8.32 -12.75
C LEU A 250 7.10 7.06 -13.49
#